data_e710a36c4ccc73eada070f07cdc84a45
#
_entry.id   e710a36c4ccc73eada070f07cdc84a45
#
_cell.length_a   1.000
_cell.length_b   1.000
_cell.length_c   1.000
_cell.angle_alpha   90.00
_cell.angle_beta   90.00
_cell.angle_gamma   90.00
#
_symmetry.space_group_name_H-M   'P 1'
#
loop_
_entity.id
_entity.type
_entity.pdbx_description
1 polymer ?
#
loop_
_entity_poly.entity_id
_entity_poly.type
_entity_poly.pdbx_seq_one_letter_code
_entity_poly.pdbx_strand_id
1 'polypeptide(L)' 'MKGQASSEYLDLNQLAAYASVARNTLKKWLKSGMPHYRVGRCIRVRVDEFNEWMNRFRVGTSKDLDAVWDQVMREV' A
#
# COMPACT_ATOMS: atom_id res chain seq x y z
N MET A 1 5.88 20.35 10.32
CA MET A 1 5.84 19.98 10.21
C MET A 1 5.64 19.14 9.80
N LYS A 2 5.35 19.15 9.41
CA LYS A 2 5.13 18.42 8.99
C LYS A 2 5.69 17.49 8.32
N GLY A 3 6.36 17.52 7.30
CA GLY A 3 7.01 16.51 6.58
C GLY A 3 7.18 15.22 7.28
N GLN A 4 6.94 15.27 8.46
CA GLN A 4 7.04 14.11 9.30
C GLN A 4 6.04 13.05 9.00
N ALA A 5 5.14 13.30 8.10
CA ALA A 5 4.13 12.31 7.77
C ALA A 5 4.74 10.97 7.40
N SER A 6 5.94 10.97 6.87
CA SER A 6 6.58 9.75 6.45
C SER A 6 6.90 8.81 7.60
N SER A 7 6.89 9.33 8.83
CA SER A 7 7.19 8.52 10.00
C SER A 7 5.95 8.03 10.71
N GLU A 8 4.79 8.33 10.21
CA GLU A 8 3.56 7.96 10.89
C GLU A 8 3.27 6.49 10.78
N TYR A 9 2.60 6.00 11.84
CA TYR A 9 2.05 4.66 11.81
C TYR A 9 0.57 4.76 11.52
N LEU A 10 0.09 3.98 10.58
CA LEU A 10 -1.31 3.95 10.21
C LEU A 10 -1.90 2.59 10.52
N ASP A 11 -3.14 2.56 10.97
CA ASP A 11 -3.84 1.29 11.06
C ASP A 11 -4.39 0.93 9.68
N LEU A 12 -5.05 -0.21 9.58
CA LEU A 12 -5.52 -0.65 8.27
C LEU A 12 -6.58 0.26 7.68
N ASN A 13 -7.44 0.82 8.52
CA ASN A 13 -8.45 1.74 8.02
C ASN A 13 -7.81 3.00 7.46
N GLN A 14 -6.85 3.53 8.19
CA GLN A 14 -6.15 4.73 7.75
C GLN A 14 -5.33 4.46 6.49
N LEU A 15 -4.69 3.30 6.45
CA LEU A 15 -3.88 2.96 5.29
C LEU A 15 -4.76 2.74 4.06
N ALA A 16 -5.92 2.14 4.25
CA ALA A 16 -6.85 1.96 3.14
C ALA A 16 -7.25 3.30 2.54
N ALA A 17 -7.51 4.28 3.38
CA ALA A 17 -7.84 5.61 2.91
C ALA A 17 -6.65 6.27 2.23
N TYR A 18 -5.47 6.11 2.83
CA TYR A 18 -4.26 6.70 2.29
C TYR A 18 -3.94 6.16 0.90
N ALA A 19 -4.06 4.86 0.74
CA ALA A 19 -3.72 4.20 -0.52
C ALA A 19 -4.90 4.04 -1.46
N SER A 20 -6.09 4.41 -1.01
CA SER A 20 -7.31 4.30 -1.80
C SER A 20 -7.60 2.88 -2.24
N VAL A 21 -7.47 1.95 -1.32
CA VAL A 21 -7.77 0.55 -1.60
C VAL A 21 -8.68 -0.01 -0.51
N ALA A 22 -9.28 -1.15 -0.79
CA ALA A 22 -10.12 -1.82 0.18
C ALA A 22 -9.28 -2.47 1.27
N ARG A 23 -9.86 -2.61 2.46
CA ARG A 23 -9.15 -3.26 3.56
C ARG A 23 -8.80 -4.70 3.22
N ASN A 24 -9.68 -5.39 2.53
CA ASN A 24 -9.40 -6.77 2.14
C ASN A 24 -8.17 -6.86 1.24
N THR A 25 -7.99 -5.87 0.38
CA THR A 25 -6.80 -5.82 -0.45
C THR A 25 -5.55 -5.67 0.41
N LEU A 26 -5.62 -4.82 1.44
CA LEU A 26 -4.48 -4.66 2.33
C LEU A 26 -4.16 -5.96 3.06
N LYS A 27 -5.17 -6.71 3.45
CA LYS A 27 -4.92 -7.99 4.11
C LYS A 27 -4.17 -8.94 3.20
N LYS A 28 -4.49 -8.94 1.93
CA LYS A 28 -3.77 -9.76 0.96
C LYS A 28 -2.32 -9.29 0.84
N TRP A 29 -2.13 -7.97 0.83
CA TRP A 29 -0.78 -7.41 0.72
C TRP A 29 0.07 -7.76 1.94
N LEU A 30 -0.53 -7.77 3.12
CA LEU A 30 0.19 -8.17 4.32
C LEU A 30 0.72 -9.59 4.18
N LYS A 31 -0.08 -10.47 3.63
CA LYS A 31 0.35 -11.85 3.41
C LYS A 31 1.41 -11.95 2.34
N SER A 32 1.44 -10.97 1.43
CA SER A 32 2.42 -10.97 0.35
C SER A 32 3.76 -10.40 0.76
N GLY A 33 3.88 -9.93 1.97
CA GLY A 33 5.16 -9.44 2.45
C GLY A 33 5.24 -7.94 2.65
N MET A 34 4.11 -7.24 2.65
CA MET A 34 4.14 -5.81 2.92
C MET A 34 4.65 -5.57 4.34
N PRO A 35 5.63 -4.66 4.50
CA PRO A 35 6.16 -4.37 5.83
C PRO A 35 5.08 -3.86 6.76
N HIS A 36 5.04 -4.41 7.94
CA HIS A 36 4.06 -3.97 8.93
C HIS A 36 4.56 -4.34 10.32
N TYR A 37 3.91 -3.76 11.31
CA TYR A 37 4.23 -4.02 12.70
C TYR A 37 3.00 -4.60 13.38
N ARG A 38 3.21 -5.63 14.13
CA ARG A 38 2.12 -6.24 14.88
C ARG A 38 2.45 -6.15 16.37
N VAL A 39 1.63 -5.42 17.10
CA VAL A 39 1.80 -5.26 18.53
C VAL A 39 0.53 -5.77 19.18
N GLY A 40 0.62 -6.95 19.78
CA GLY A 40 -0.56 -7.59 20.31
C GLY A 40 -1.53 -7.90 19.20
N ARG A 41 -2.70 -7.29 19.26
CA ARG A 41 -3.71 -7.47 18.21
C ARG A 41 -3.73 -6.32 17.21
N CYS A 42 -2.87 -5.35 17.42
CA CYS A 42 -2.87 -4.16 16.59
C CYS A 42 -1.88 -4.31 15.46
N ILE A 43 -2.30 -3.93 14.28
CA ILE A 43 -1.40 -3.90 13.11
C ILE A 43 -1.21 -2.46 12.72
N ARG A 44 0.03 -2.10 12.51
CA ARG A 44 0.39 -0.75 12.10
C ARG A 44 1.36 -0.83 10.93
N VAL A 45 1.28 0.14 10.04
CA VAL A 45 2.17 0.23 8.88
C VAL A 45 2.76 1.62 8.86
N ARG A 46 4.07 1.69 8.68
CA ARG A 46 4.70 2.99 8.52
C ARG A 46 4.55 3.46 7.09
N VAL A 47 4.21 4.74 6.95
CA VAL A 47 3.94 5.30 5.62
C VAL A 47 5.17 5.20 4.72
N ASP A 48 6.35 5.51 5.26
CA ASP A 48 7.55 5.48 4.45
C ASP A 48 7.89 4.07 3.99
N GLU A 49 7.70 3.09 4.87
CA GLU A 49 7.95 1.70 4.50
C GLU A 49 6.93 1.20 3.49
N PHE A 50 5.68 1.63 3.65
CA PHE A 50 4.65 1.26 2.70
C PHE A 50 4.98 1.82 1.31
N ASN A 51 5.38 3.07 1.25
CA ASN A 51 5.70 3.70 -0.01
C ASN A 51 6.89 3.02 -0.68
N GLU A 52 7.87 2.63 0.10
CA GLU A 52 9.03 1.95 -0.43
C GLU A 52 8.66 0.58 -0.98
N TRP A 53 7.79 -0.13 -0.27
CA TRP A 53 7.32 -1.43 -0.74
C TRP A 53 6.55 -1.28 -2.04
N MET A 54 5.74 -0.22 -2.14
CA MET A 54 4.97 0.04 -3.35
C MET A 54 5.86 0.31 -4.55
N ASN A 55 7.05 0.85 -4.33
CA ASN A 55 7.96 1.14 -5.44
C ASN A 55 8.35 -0.11 -6.21
N ARG A 56 8.28 -1.26 -5.57
CA ARG A 56 8.59 -2.52 -6.25
C ARG A 56 7.62 -2.80 -7.39
N PHE A 57 6.44 -2.24 -7.31
CA PHE A 57 5.38 -2.51 -8.27
C PHE A 57 5.17 -1.33 -9.20
N ARG A 58 6.10 -0.40 -9.17
CA ARG A 58 6.00 0.78 -9.99
C ARG A 58 6.15 0.40 -11.47
N VAL A 59 5.25 0.94 -12.27
CA VAL A 59 5.28 0.75 -13.71
C VAL A 59 5.72 2.06 -14.33
N GLY A 60 6.83 2.04 -15.03
CA GLY A 60 7.47 3.28 -15.44
C GLY A 60 7.29 3.68 -16.88
N THR A 61 6.82 2.81 -17.74
CA THR A 61 6.69 3.14 -19.15
C THR A 61 5.24 3.14 -19.58
N SER A 62 4.93 3.95 -20.59
CA SER A 62 3.57 4.02 -21.09
C SER A 62 3.11 2.70 -21.67
N LYS A 63 4.03 1.94 -22.21
CA LYS A 63 3.74 0.63 -22.74
C LYS A 63 3.23 -0.31 -21.65
N ASP A 64 3.95 -0.32 -20.54
CA ASP A 64 3.54 -1.11 -19.40
C ASP A 64 2.27 -0.58 -18.79
N LEU A 65 2.08 0.74 -18.88
CA LEU A 65 0.91 1.36 -18.32
C LEU A 65 -0.37 0.85 -18.98
N ASP A 66 -0.34 0.67 -20.28
CA ASP A 66 -1.51 0.15 -20.97
C ASP A 66 -1.87 -1.24 -20.49
N ALA A 67 -0.88 -2.08 -20.29
CA ALA A 67 -1.12 -3.42 -19.80
C ALA A 67 -1.67 -3.40 -18.38
N VAL A 68 -1.14 -2.51 -17.58
CA VAL A 68 -1.60 -2.38 -16.19
C VAL A 68 -3.04 -1.90 -16.14
N TRP A 69 -3.38 -0.91 -16.94
CA TRP A 69 -4.73 -0.40 -16.98
C TRP A 69 -5.73 -1.47 -17.37
N ASP A 70 -5.38 -2.24 -18.38
CA ASP A 70 -6.24 -3.30 -18.85
C ASP A 70 -6.49 -4.31 -17.73
N GLN A 71 -5.46 -4.67 -17.01
CA GLN A 71 -5.58 -5.63 -15.94
C GLN A 71 -6.41 -5.08 -14.78
N VAL A 72 -6.19 -3.82 -14.44
CA VAL A 72 -6.94 -3.19 -13.36
C VAL A 72 -8.42 -3.15 -13.70
N MET A 73 -8.75 -2.81 -14.92
CA MET A 73 -10.14 -2.72 -15.32
C MET A 73 -10.83 -4.07 -15.25
N ARG A 74 -10.10 -5.13 -15.52
CA ARG A 74 -10.69 -6.46 -15.45
C ARG A 74 -10.99 -6.89 -14.03
N GLU A 75 -10.21 -6.42 -13.09
CA GLU A 75 -10.35 -6.83 -11.71
C GLU A 75 -11.42 -6.04 -10.98
N VAL A 76 -11.84 -4.95 -11.54
CA VAL A 76 -12.87 -4.11 -10.95
C VAL A 76 -14.27 -4.54 -11.42
#